data_48ed57c55dba2a9406c5622ddc12f400
#
_entry.id   48ed57c55dba2a9406c5622ddc12f400
#
_cell.length_a   1.000
_cell.length_b   1.000
_cell.length_c   1.000
_cell.angle_alpha   90.00
_cell.angle_beta   90.00
_cell.angle_gamma   90.00
#
_symmetry.space_group_name_H-M   'P 1'
#
loop_
_entity.id
_entity.type
_entity.pdbx_description
1 polymer ?
#
loop_
_entity_poly.entity_id
_entity_poly.type
_entity_poly.pdbx_seq_one_letter_code
_entity_poly.pdbx_strand_id
1 'polypeptide(L)'
;MTTLPITKRGAEKLKTELHRLKTVDRPGVIAAIAEARAQGDLSENAEYDAAKDRQGFIEGRIQEIEGKLSAAQIIDPTSVDAEGRVVFGATVDLEDENTGDAVKYQIVGEDEADLKLGLINISSPIARALIGKSEGDTAEVQAPGGIRRYEIVAVNYL
;
A
#
# COMPACT_ATOMS: atom_id res chain seq x y z
N MET A 1 18.89 -6.81 7.57
CA MET A 1 17.82 -6.35 6.65
C MET A 1 16.60 -5.95 7.44
N THR A 2 16.04 -4.80 7.12
CA THR A 2 14.82 -4.34 7.75
C THR A 2 13.64 -5.02 7.06
N THR A 3 12.79 -5.70 7.84
CA THR A 3 11.54 -6.24 7.31
C THR A 3 10.47 -5.16 7.38
N LEU A 4 9.62 -5.12 6.35
CA LEU A 4 8.52 -4.17 6.25
C LEU A 4 7.19 -4.90 6.44
N PRO A 5 6.32 -4.45 7.34
CA PRO A 5 5.03 -5.09 7.51
C PRO A 5 4.12 -4.80 6.32
N ILE A 6 3.39 -5.83 5.90
CA ILE A 6 2.38 -5.73 4.86
C ILE A 6 1.23 -6.66 5.23
N THR A 7 -0.01 -6.26 4.97
CA THR A 7 -1.14 -7.16 5.21
C THR A 7 -1.15 -8.27 4.17
N LYS A 8 -1.77 -9.40 4.52
CA LYS A 8 -1.94 -10.52 3.60
C LYS A 8 -2.60 -10.07 2.29
N ARG A 9 -3.62 -9.21 2.37
CA ARG A 9 -4.30 -8.66 1.18
C ARG A 9 -3.35 -7.84 0.31
N GLY A 10 -2.53 -7.00 0.93
CA GLY A 10 -1.55 -6.19 0.21
C GLY A 10 -0.49 -7.05 -0.47
N ALA A 11 -0.01 -8.09 0.20
CA ALA A 11 0.93 -9.04 -0.39
C ALA A 11 0.31 -9.76 -1.58
N GLU A 12 -0.94 -10.18 -1.48
CA GLU A 12 -1.65 -10.84 -2.59
C GLU A 12 -1.83 -9.90 -3.79
N LYS A 13 -2.14 -8.63 -3.55
CA LYS A 13 -2.22 -7.63 -4.62
C LYS A 13 -0.89 -7.46 -5.34
N LEU A 14 0.21 -7.37 -4.61
CA LEU A 14 1.54 -7.26 -5.21
C LEU A 14 1.90 -8.51 -6.01
N LYS A 15 1.60 -9.69 -5.50
CA LYS A 15 1.83 -10.95 -6.22
C LYS A 15 1.03 -11.03 -7.52
N THR A 16 -0.22 -10.58 -7.49
CA THR A 16 -1.09 -10.53 -8.67
C THR A 16 -0.54 -9.56 -9.72
N GLU A 17 -0.15 -8.37 -9.29
CA GLU A 17 0.47 -7.39 -10.17
C GLU A 17 1.76 -7.92 -10.78
N LEU A 18 2.61 -8.54 -9.98
CA LEU A 18 3.87 -9.13 -10.44
C LEU A 18 3.62 -10.21 -11.50
N HIS A 19 2.66 -11.08 -11.25
CA HIS A 19 2.30 -12.14 -12.19
C HIS A 19 1.87 -11.55 -13.55
N ARG A 20 1.02 -10.54 -13.52
CA ARG A 20 0.55 -9.86 -14.73
C ARG A 20 1.70 -9.17 -15.48
N LEU A 21 2.58 -8.48 -14.75
CA LEU A 21 3.73 -7.83 -15.35
C LEU A 21 4.62 -8.83 -16.09
N LYS A 22 4.84 -10.01 -15.51
CA LYS A 22 5.70 -11.04 -16.09
C LYS A 22 5.04 -11.83 -17.22
N THR A 23 3.74 -12.09 -17.14
CA THR A 23 3.05 -12.99 -18.05
C THR A 23 2.25 -12.30 -19.14
N VAL A 24 1.89 -11.03 -18.94
CA VAL A 24 1.10 -10.24 -19.89
C VAL A 24 1.89 -9.03 -20.40
N ASP A 25 2.30 -8.15 -19.50
CA ASP A 25 2.89 -6.87 -19.89
C ASP A 25 4.28 -7.03 -20.51
N ARG A 26 5.13 -7.85 -19.91
CA ARG A 26 6.47 -8.10 -20.44
C ARG A 26 6.44 -8.74 -21.83
N PRO A 27 5.73 -9.85 -22.06
CA PRO A 27 5.62 -10.40 -23.40
C PRO A 27 5.00 -9.43 -24.41
N GLY A 28 4.00 -8.64 -23.98
CA GLY A 28 3.35 -7.66 -24.84
C GLY A 28 4.30 -6.56 -25.31
N VAL A 29 5.12 -6.03 -24.40
CA VAL A 29 6.08 -4.98 -24.76
C VAL A 29 7.23 -5.52 -25.61
N ILE A 30 7.66 -6.76 -25.37
CA ILE A 30 8.67 -7.42 -26.20
C ILE A 30 8.15 -7.55 -27.64
N ALA A 31 6.90 -7.97 -27.81
CA ALA A 31 6.27 -8.06 -29.11
C ALA A 31 6.15 -6.68 -29.78
N ALA A 32 5.79 -5.64 -29.02
CA ALA A 32 5.69 -4.27 -29.53
C ALA A 32 7.04 -3.73 -30.01
N ILE A 33 8.12 -4.04 -29.31
CA ILE A 33 9.47 -3.66 -29.70
C ILE A 33 9.86 -4.38 -31.02
N ALA A 34 9.57 -5.66 -31.12
CA ALA A 34 9.86 -6.43 -32.35
C ALA A 34 9.10 -5.89 -33.54
N GLU A 35 7.83 -5.56 -33.37
CA GLU A 35 7.00 -4.95 -34.42
C GLU A 35 7.53 -3.59 -34.83
N ALA A 36 7.90 -2.74 -33.87
CA ALA A 36 8.45 -1.41 -34.17
C ALA A 36 9.76 -1.48 -34.93
N ARG A 37 10.63 -2.47 -34.59
CA ARG A 37 11.88 -2.71 -35.33
C ARG A 37 11.61 -3.11 -36.78
N ALA A 38 10.59 -3.88 -37.03
CA ALA A 38 10.22 -4.31 -38.38
C ALA A 38 9.75 -3.16 -39.29
N GLN A 39 9.37 -2.02 -38.70
CA GLN A 39 8.92 -0.86 -39.47
C GLN A 39 10.04 0.04 -39.98
N GLY A 40 11.32 -0.24 -39.71
CA GLY A 40 12.45 0.42 -40.32
C GLY A 40 13.33 1.25 -39.40
N ASP A 41 13.53 2.54 -39.71
CA ASP A 41 14.52 3.40 -39.06
C ASP A 41 14.23 3.62 -37.56
N LEU A 42 15.08 3.06 -36.67
CA LEU A 42 14.94 3.16 -35.25
C LEU A 42 15.29 4.53 -34.68
N SER A 43 16.07 5.34 -35.42
CA SER A 43 16.49 6.67 -34.96
C SER A 43 15.33 7.69 -34.96
N GLU A 44 14.30 7.47 -35.77
CA GLU A 44 13.14 8.36 -35.89
C GLU A 44 11.83 7.62 -35.63
N ASN A 45 11.88 6.47 -34.97
CA ASN A 45 10.72 5.62 -34.74
C ASN A 45 10.13 5.87 -33.35
N ALA A 46 9.10 6.70 -33.29
CA ALA A 46 8.42 7.06 -32.04
C ALA A 46 7.78 5.85 -31.37
N GLU A 47 7.28 4.88 -32.13
CA GLU A 47 6.69 3.66 -31.58
C GLU A 47 7.74 2.79 -30.90
N TYR A 48 8.94 2.72 -31.47
CA TYR A 48 10.07 2.00 -30.85
C TYR A 48 10.46 2.67 -29.52
N ASP A 49 10.61 3.99 -29.53
CA ASP A 49 10.99 4.74 -28.32
C ASP A 49 9.96 4.57 -27.21
N ALA A 50 8.67 4.68 -27.54
CA ALA A 50 7.59 4.49 -26.58
C ALA A 50 7.57 3.07 -26.00
N ALA A 51 7.81 2.05 -26.83
CA ALA A 51 7.85 0.66 -26.40
C ALA A 51 9.07 0.40 -25.49
N LYS A 52 10.22 1.01 -25.80
CA LYS A 52 11.41 0.90 -24.93
C LYS A 52 11.19 1.57 -23.58
N ASP A 53 10.54 2.72 -23.55
CA ASP A 53 10.19 3.40 -22.30
C ASP A 53 9.25 2.54 -21.44
N ARG A 54 8.23 1.96 -22.06
CA ARG A 54 7.33 1.04 -21.37
C ARG A 54 8.06 -0.19 -20.82
N GLN A 55 9.00 -0.75 -21.61
CA GLN A 55 9.80 -1.89 -21.14
C GLN A 55 10.59 -1.54 -19.87
N GLY A 56 11.23 -0.37 -19.88
CA GLY A 56 11.97 0.10 -18.70
C GLY A 56 11.07 0.25 -17.49
N PHE A 57 9.87 0.80 -17.65
CA PHE A 57 8.90 0.93 -16.58
C PHE A 57 8.44 -0.44 -16.05
N ILE A 58 8.14 -1.38 -16.95
CA ILE A 58 7.70 -2.73 -16.56
C ILE A 58 8.80 -3.46 -15.78
N GLU A 59 10.04 -3.45 -16.29
CA GLU A 59 11.16 -4.12 -15.63
C GLU A 59 11.48 -3.48 -14.27
N GLY A 60 11.44 -2.16 -14.19
CA GLY A 60 11.63 -1.43 -12.93
C GLY A 60 10.56 -1.77 -11.90
N ARG A 61 9.31 -1.86 -12.33
CA ARG A 61 8.20 -2.22 -11.43
C ARG A 61 8.33 -3.67 -10.93
N ILE A 62 8.73 -4.60 -11.81
CA ILE A 62 8.97 -5.99 -11.43
C ILE A 62 10.04 -6.05 -10.33
N GLN A 63 11.17 -5.38 -10.52
CA GLN A 63 12.26 -5.36 -9.53
C GLN A 63 11.79 -4.76 -8.21
N GLU A 64 11.04 -3.67 -8.27
CA GLU A 64 10.49 -3.01 -7.07
C GLU A 64 9.59 -3.96 -6.28
N ILE A 65 8.64 -4.62 -6.94
CA ILE A 65 7.72 -5.55 -6.28
C ILE A 65 8.47 -6.75 -5.71
N GLU A 66 9.41 -7.33 -6.47
CA GLU A 66 10.21 -8.46 -6.00
C GLU A 66 11.02 -8.09 -4.76
N GLY A 67 11.60 -6.89 -4.75
CA GLY A 67 12.32 -6.38 -3.58
C GLY A 67 11.41 -6.21 -2.36
N LYS A 68 10.23 -5.65 -2.56
CA LYS A 68 9.25 -5.46 -1.48
C LYS A 68 8.76 -6.78 -0.91
N LEU A 69 8.42 -7.74 -1.77
CA LEU A 69 7.97 -9.06 -1.32
C LEU A 69 9.07 -9.84 -0.59
N SER A 70 10.33 -9.69 -1.01
CA SER A 70 11.44 -10.36 -0.33
C SER A 70 11.72 -9.80 1.06
N ALA A 71 11.44 -8.50 1.28
CA ALA A 71 11.63 -7.83 2.56
C ALA A 71 10.35 -7.82 3.41
N ALA A 72 9.23 -8.34 2.88
CA ALA A 72 7.94 -8.22 3.55
C ALA A 72 7.81 -9.17 4.73
N GLN A 73 7.24 -8.64 5.83
CA GLN A 73 6.65 -9.43 6.89
C GLN A 73 5.15 -9.43 6.66
N ILE A 74 4.63 -10.57 6.19
CA ILE A 74 3.21 -10.67 5.85
C ILE A 74 2.40 -10.96 7.10
N ILE A 75 1.42 -10.10 7.38
CA ILE A 75 0.57 -10.21 8.56
C ILE A 75 -0.87 -10.41 8.12
N ASP A 76 -1.48 -11.48 8.62
CA ASP A 76 -2.90 -11.72 8.45
C ASP A 76 -3.64 -11.08 9.63
N PRO A 77 -4.41 -10.00 9.40
CA PRO A 77 -5.10 -9.33 10.51
C PRO A 77 -6.03 -10.27 11.28
N THR A 78 -6.65 -11.24 10.60
CA THR A 78 -7.59 -12.16 11.25
C THR A 78 -6.90 -13.10 12.24
N SER A 79 -5.58 -13.22 12.18
CA SER A 79 -4.78 -14.05 13.08
C SER A 79 -4.17 -13.28 14.24
N VAL A 80 -4.37 -11.95 14.28
CA VAL A 80 -3.83 -11.11 15.35
C VAL A 80 -4.76 -11.13 16.56
N ASP A 81 -4.19 -11.42 17.72
CA ASP A 81 -4.89 -11.33 19.00
C ASP A 81 -4.18 -10.27 19.86
N ALA A 82 -4.70 -9.07 19.84
CA ALA A 82 -4.12 -7.92 20.54
C ALA A 82 -4.97 -7.43 21.71
N GLU A 83 -6.07 -8.10 22.02
CA GLU A 83 -6.95 -7.83 23.16
C GLU A 83 -7.42 -6.35 23.24
N GLY A 84 -7.88 -5.81 22.09
CA GLY A 84 -8.36 -4.43 22.00
C GLY A 84 -7.28 -3.38 21.81
N ARG A 85 -6.02 -3.80 21.73
CA ARG A 85 -4.89 -2.90 21.51
C ARG A 85 -4.67 -2.68 20.01
N VAL A 86 -4.26 -1.48 19.65
CA VAL A 86 -3.97 -1.13 18.25
C VAL A 86 -2.55 -1.52 17.90
N VAL A 87 -2.42 -2.46 16.97
CA VAL A 87 -1.16 -2.82 16.33
C VAL A 87 -1.35 -2.83 14.82
N PHE A 88 -0.29 -3.15 14.06
CA PHE A 88 -0.37 -3.21 12.61
C PHE A 88 -1.51 -4.13 12.15
N GLY A 89 -2.24 -3.70 11.14
CA GLY A 89 -3.39 -4.46 10.60
C GLY A 89 -4.73 -4.15 11.26
N ALA A 90 -4.73 -3.41 12.37
CA ALA A 90 -5.96 -3.08 13.08
C ALA A 90 -6.88 -2.20 12.24
N THR A 91 -8.17 -2.52 12.27
CA THR A 91 -9.24 -1.65 11.79
C THR A 91 -9.84 -0.94 12.98
N VAL A 92 -9.69 0.38 13.03
CA VAL A 92 -10.02 1.20 14.19
C VAL A 92 -11.20 2.11 13.86
N ASP A 93 -12.25 2.04 14.69
CA ASP A 93 -13.36 2.97 14.63
C ASP A 93 -13.04 4.14 15.57
N LEU A 94 -13.05 5.35 15.02
CA LEU A 94 -12.70 6.57 15.73
C LEU A 94 -13.87 7.54 15.72
N GLU A 95 -13.97 8.33 16.79
CA GLU A 95 -14.90 9.45 16.87
C GLU A 95 -14.12 10.72 17.17
N ASP A 96 -14.28 11.75 16.30
CA ASP A 96 -13.67 13.06 16.51
C ASP A 96 -14.35 13.72 17.72
N GLU A 97 -13.60 14.02 18.77
CA GLU A 97 -14.14 14.59 20.00
C GLU A 97 -14.71 16.00 19.81
N ASN A 98 -14.24 16.73 18.79
CA ASN A 98 -14.71 18.09 18.54
C ASN A 98 -15.96 18.14 17.69
N THR A 99 -16.05 17.28 16.66
CA THR A 99 -17.16 17.31 15.68
C THR A 99 -18.16 16.19 15.88
N GLY A 100 -17.79 15.13 16.58
CA GLY A 100 -18.62 13.93 16.71
C GLY A 100 -18.62 13.03 15.48
N ASP A 101 -17.83 13.37 14.45
CA ASP A 101 -17.77 12.57 13.23
C ASP A 101 -17.10 11.22 13.50
N ALA A 102 -17.68 10.17 12.91
CA ALA A 102 -17.13 8.82 12.96
C ALA A 102 -16.31 8.54 11.72
N VAL A 103 -15.12 7.98 11.91
CA VAL A 103 -14.26 7.53 10.82
C VAL A 103 -13.74 6.13 11.12
N LYS A 104 -13.46 5.38 10.08
CA LYS A 104 -12.90 4.03 10.20
C LYS A 104 -11.63 3.95 9.37
N TYR A 105 -10.53 3.53 9.99
CA TYR A 105 -9.25 3.37 9.33
C TYR A 105 -8.65 2.02 9.63
N GLN A 106 -8.00 1.42 8.64
CA GLN A 106 -7.15 0.25 8.82
C GLN A 106 -5.70 0.67 8.68
N ILE A 107 -4.84 0.22 9.60
CA ILE A 107 -3.40 0.49 9.56
C ILE A 107 -2.74 -0.57 8.68
N VAL A 108 -2.15 -0.12 7.59
CA VAL A 108 -1.58 -0.99 6.55
C VAL A 108 -0.14 -0.59 6.25
N GLY A 109 0.50 -1.37 5.37
CA GLY A 109 1.84 -1.06 4.90
C GLY A 109 1.88 0.15 3.96
N GLU A 110 3.06 0.69 3.77
CA GLU A 110 3.27 1.89 2.97
C GLU A 110 2.71 1.78 1.56
N ASP A 111 2.84 0.61 0.93
CA ASP A 111 2.38 0.40 -0.45
C ASP A 111 0.89 0.15 -0.57
N GLU A 112 0.23 -0.16 0.52
CA GLU A 112 -1.20 -0.46 0.56
C GLU A 112 -2.05 0.78 0.85
N ALA A 113 -1.45 1.86 1.34
CA ALA A 113 -2.16 3.02 1.83
C ALA A 113 -3.02 3.65 0.73
N ASP A 114 -4.29 3.86 1.05
CA ASP A 114 -5.26 4.53 0.19
C ASP A 114 -6.31 5.17 1.08
N LEU A 115 -6.19 6.47 1.29
CA LEU A 115 -7.05 7.20 2.21
C LEU A 115 -8.52 7.12 1.80
N LYS A 116 -8.81 7.04 0.51
CA LYS A 116 -10.19 6.91 0.01
C LYS A 116 -10.85 5.61 0.47
N LEU A 117 -10.05 4.56 0.67
CA LEU A 117 -10.52 3.27 1.16
C LEU A 117 -10.38 3.14 2.68
N GLY A 118 -9.93 4.18 3.36
CA GLY A 118 -9.67 4.12 4.80
C GLY A 118 -8.42 3.36 5.17
N LEU A 119 -7.50 3.17 4.23
CA LEU A 119 -6.23 2.46 4.48
C LEU A 119 -5.14 3.49 4.76
N ILE A 120 -4.65 3.52 6.00
CA ILE A 120 -3.64 4.48 6.44
C ILE A 120 -2.28 3.81 6.59
N ASN A 121 -1.25 4.52 6.12
CA ASN A 121 0.13 4.08 6.22
C ASN A 121 0.56 3.99 7.68
N ILE A 122 1.20 2.89 8.06
CA ILE A 122 1.74 2.70 9.41
C ILE A 122 2.66 3.85 9.86
N SER A 123 3.31 4.51 8.92
CA SER A 123 4.20 5.66 9.21
C SER A 123 3.48 6.99 9.27
N SER A 124 2.19 7.03 8.96
CA SER A 124 1.42 8.29 8.99
C SER A 124 1.27 8.83 10.41
N PRO A 125 1.09 10.15 10.58
CA PRO A 125 0.91 10.72 11.91
C PRO A 125 -0.26 10.12 12.67
N ILE A 126 -1.39 9.87 11.99
CA ILE A 126 -2.56 9.27 12.64
C ILE A 126 -2.30 7.83 13.07
N ALA A 127 -1.66 7.01 12.23
CA ALA A 127 -1.32 5.65 12.60
C ALA A 127 -0.37 5.60 13.79
N ARG A 128 0.63 6.48 13.81
CA ARG A 128 1.58 6.57 14.94
C ARG A 128 0.91 6.98 16.24
N ALA A 129 -0.10 7.84 16.15
CA ALA A 129 -0.86 8.26 17.34
C ALA A 129 -1.74 7.14 17.88
N LEU A 130 -2.20 6.22 17.01
CA LEU A 130 -3.09 5.13 17.39
C LEU A 130 -2.36 3.90 17.91
N ILE A 131 -1.21 3.55 17.32
CA ILE A 131 -0.47 2.33 17.67
C ILE A 131 -0.08 2.34 19.14
N GLY A 132 -0.37 1.24 19.82
CA GLY A 132 -0.11 1.07 21.25
C GLY A 132 -1.25 1.53 22.16
N LYS A 133 -2.23 2.23 21.60
CA LYS A 133 -3.46 2.61 22.33
C LYS A 133 -4.44 1.44 22.33
N SER A 134 -5.47 1.55 23.16
CA SER A 134 -6.50 0.52 23.28
C SER A 134 -7.88 1.13 23.15
N GLU A 135 -8.90 0.28 22.99
CA GLU A 135 -10.30 0.74 23.01
C GLU A 135 -10.56 1.59 24.24
N GLY A 136 -11.27 2.69 24.04
CA GLY A 136 -11.57 3.65 25.10
C GLY A 136 -10.54 4.75 25.28
N ASP A 137 -9.34 4.57 24.73
CA ASP A 137 -8.29 5.60 24.80
C ASP A 137 -8.58 6.75 23.84
N THR A 138 -7.97 7.90 24.14
CA THR A 138 -7.97 9.06 23.25
C THR A 138 -6.63 9.19 22.57
N ALA A 139 -6.63 9.38 21.24
CA ALA A 139 -5.43 9.63 20.47
C ALA A 139 -5.39 11.09 20.03
N GLU A 140 -4.24 11.75 20.19
CA GLU A 140 -4.00 13.10 19.71
C GLU A 140 -3.19 13.05 18.43
N VAL A 141 -3.72 13.70 17.37
CA VAL A 141 -3.07 13.75 16.07
C VAL A 141 -2.77 15.21 15.74
N GLN A 142 -1.51 15.50 15.43
CA GLN A 142 -1.14 16.82 14.95
C GLN A 142 -1.45 16.91 13.45
N ALA A 143 -2.35 17.81 13.11
CA ALA A 143 -2.76 18.07 11.73
C ALA A 143 -2.40 19.51 11.35
N PRO A 144 -2.37 19.86 10.05
CA PRO A 144 -2.05 21.22 9.61
C PRO A 144 -2.94 22.31 10.23
N GLY A 145 -4.19 21.96 10.54
CA GLY A 145 -5.14 22.88 11.18
C GLY A 145 -5.14 22.88 12.70
N GLY A 146 -4.21 22.15 13.34
CA GLY A 146 -4.12 22.03 14.79
C GLY A 146 -4.19 20.60 15.28
N ILE A 147 -4.34 20.43 16.59
CA ILE A 147 -4.44 19.12 17.21
C ILE A 147 -5.86 18.58 17.08
N ARG A 148 -6.01 17.36 16.59
CA ARG A 148 -7.27 16.63 16.56
C ARG A 148 -7.23 15.51 17.58
N ARG A 149 -8.32 15.33 18.30
CA ARG A 149 -8.47 14.28 19.28
C ARG A 149 -9.55 13.32 18.84
N TYR A 150 -9.20 12.03 18.85
CA TYR A 150 -10.11 10.95 18.49
C TYR A 150 -10.24 9.97 19.65
N GLU A 151 -11.48 9.61 19.96
CA GLU A 151 -11.75 8.49 20.85
C GLU A 151 -11.66 7.19 20.04
N ILE A 152 -10.97 6.19 20.57
CA ILE A 152 -10.91 4.86 19.97
C ILE A 152 -12.15 4.09 20.44
N VAL A 153 -13.13 3.99 19.55
CA VAL A 153 -14.42 3.37 19.88
C VAL A 153 -14.34 1.86 19.83
N ALA A 154 -13.68 1.32 18.81
CA ALA A 154 -13.53 -0.11 18.63
C ALA A 154 -12.24 -0.43 17.87
N VAL A 155 -11.64 -1.59 18.19
CA VAL A 155 -10.45 -2.12 17.50
C VAL A 155 -10.79 -3.52 17.03
N ASN A 156 -10.74 -3.73 15.71
CA ASN A 156 -11.05 -5.02 15.10
C ASN A 156 -9.91 -5.46 14.18
N TYR A 157 -9.81 -6.76 13.98
CA TYR A 157 -8.82 -7.38 13.09
C TYR A 157 -9.57 -8.23 12.08
N LEU A 158 -9.90 -7.60 10.94
CA LEU A 158 -10.80 -8.15 9.93
C LEU A 158 -10.06 -8.81 8.76
#